data_4220a01a1b0c61f42b1696d01617eef1
#
_entry.id   4220a01a1b0c61f42b1696d01617eef1
#
_cell.length_a   1.000
_cell.length_b   1.000
_cell.length_c   1.000
_cell.angle_alpha   90.00
_cell.angle_beta   90.00
_cell.angle_gamma   90.00
#
_symmetry.space_group_name_H-M   'P 1'
#
loop_
_entity.id
_entity.type
_entity.pdbx_description
1 polymer ?
#
loop_
_entity_poly.entity_id
_entity_poly.type
_entity_poly.pdbx_seq_one_letter_code
_entity_poly.pdbx_strand_id
1 'polypeptide(L)'
;MAKPTRRALLALPLMAAAPAPATAWDFRFPALEGGEHDLAAWRGRVFLVVNTASFCGFTGQYAALQRLHDAQEAAGLVVLGVPSNDFNQESQDARKIKEFCDAQFGITFPMAALSKVRGPEAHPFYRWAAARAGSEPRWNFHKYLVSRDGRQVQGFPARVEPDSPAMKRALDLALAAAPQAS
;
A
#
# COMPACT_ATOMS: atom_id res chain seq x y z
N MET A 1 -61.24 -12.98 -32.51
CA MET A 1 -60.92 -12.43 -31.17
C MET A 1 -59.53 -12.92 -30.77
N ALA A 2 -58.53 -12.08 -30.92
CA ALA A 2 -57.14 -12.43 -30.60
C ALA A 2 -56.85 -12.04 -29.13
N LYS A 3 -56.32 -12.97 -28.33
CA LYS A 3 -55.90 -12.73 -26.93
C LYS A 3 -54.57 -11.99 -26.89
N PRO A 4 -54.43 -10.95 -26.05
CA PRO A 4 -53.14 -10.26 -25.91
C PRO A 4 -52.17 -11.11 -25.05
N THR A 5 -51.00 -11.39 -25.61
CA THR A 5 -49.87 -12.03 -24.92
C THR A 5 -49.23 -11.03 -23.96
N ARG A 6 -49.33 -11.28 -22.66
CA ARG A 6 -48.60 -10.52 -21.62
C ARG A 6 -47.11 -10.86 -21.70
N ARG A 7 -46.28 -9.93 -22.17
CA ARG A 7 -44.84 -9.99 -22.01
C ARG A 7 -44.51 -9.76 -20.54
N ALA A 8 -43.98 -10.78 -19.87
CA ALA A 8 -43.39 -10.63 -18.55
C ALA A 8 -42.04 -9.88 -18.68
N LEU A 9 -41.98 -8.69 -18.15
CA LEU A 9 -40.72 -7.96 -17.96
C LEU A 9 -39.95 -8.64 -16.80
N LEU A 10 -38.91 -9.37 -17.12
CA LEU A 10 -37.91 -9.87 -16.14
C LEU A 10 -37.17 -8.67 -15.61
N ALA A 11 -37.44 -8.24 -14.40
CA ALA A 11 -36.62 -7.27 -13.69
C ALA A 11 -35.30 -7.95 -13.30
N LEU A 12 -34.20 -7.50 -13.91
CA LEU A 12 -32.85 -7.89 -13.44
C LEU A 12 -32.63 -7.27 -12.03
N PRO A 13 -32.10 -8.04 -11.09
CA PRO A 13 -31.76 -7.48 -9.79
C PRO A 13 -30.63 -6.45 -9.96
N LEU A 14 -30.88 -5.24 -9.51
CA LEU A 14 -29.86 -4.18 -9.41
C LEU A 14 -28.85 -4.63 -8.33
N MET A 15 -27.69 -5.14 -8.73
CA MET A 15 -26.60 -5.42 -7.78
C MET A 15 -26.14 -4.08 -7.20
N ALA A 16 -26.42 -3.85 -5.93
CA ALA A 16 -25.87 -2.71 -5.21
C ALA A 16 -24.33 -2.82 -5.20
N ALA A 17 -23.65 -1.81 -5.71
CA ALA A 17 -22.20 -1.73 -5.63
C ALA A 17 -21.78 -1.73 -4.16
N ALA A 18 -20.74 -2.52 -3.82
CA ALA A 18 -20.18 -2.49 -2.48
C ALA A 18 -19.73 -1.05 -2.14
N PRO A 19 -19.93 -0.60 -0.89
CA PRO A 19 -19.47 0.73 -0.49
C PRO A 19 -17.98 0.88 -0.71
N ALA A 20 -17.56 2.07 -1.15
CA ALA A 20 -16.13 2.36 -1.35
C ALA A 20 -15.36 2.21 -0.02
N PRO A 21 -14.11 1.70 -0.04
CA PRO A 21 -13.30 1.54 1.17
C PRO A 21 -13.18 2.84 1.94
N ALA A 22 -13.52 2.81 3.23
CA ALA A 22 -13.51 3.98 4.09
C ALA A 22 -12.13 4.25 4.69
N THR A 23 -11.34 3.19 4.91
CA THR A 23 -10.05 3.22 5.59
C THR A 23 -9.03 2.32 4.89
N ALA A 24 -7.75 2.47 5.26
CA ALA A 24 -6.68 1.57 4.81
C ALA A 24 -6.90 0.12 5.28
N TRP A 25 -7.66 -0.08 6.35
CA TRP A 25 -7.92 -1.38 6.96
C TRP A 25 -8.88 -2.26 6.17
N ASP A 26 -9.47 -1.72 5.11
CA ASP A 26 -10.40 -2.45 4.22
C ASP A 26 -9.66 -3.17 3.08
N PHE A 27 -8.31 -3.09 3.06
CA PHE A 27 -7.48 -3.69 2.00
C PHE A 27 -6.66 -4.86 2.50
N ARG A 28 -6.24 -5.68 1.52
CA ARG A 28 -5.37 -6.83 1.69
C ARG A 28 -4.36 -6.87 0.56
N PHE A 29 -3.16 -7.35 0.83
CA PHE A 29 -2.14 -7.60 -0.17
C PHE A 29 -1.73 -9.06 -0.15
N PRO A 30 -1.66 -9.75 -1.30
CA PRO A 30 -0.94 -11.02 -1.34
C PRO A 30 0.48 -10.82 -0.78
N ALA A 31 0.97 -11.73 0.05
CA ALA A 31 2.32 -11.65 0.60
C ALA A 31 3.35 -12.21 -0.38
N LEU A 32 4.57 -11.68 -0.37
CA LEU A 32 5.66 -12.10 -1.27
C LEU A 32 6.00 -13.58 -1.13
N GLU A 33 5.95 -14.11 0.10
CA GLU A 33 6.27 -15.49 0.43
C GLU A 33 5.03 -16.39 0.52
N GLY A 34 3.90 -15.92 0.01
CA GLY A 34 2.61 -16.63 0.06
C GLY A 34 1.74 -16.21 1.25
N GLY A 35 0.45 -16.53 1.14
CA GLY A 35 -0.55 -16.01 2.06
C GLY A 35 -0.94 -14.56 1.76
N GLU A 36 -1.37 -13.83 2.78
CA GLU A 36 -1.96 -12.50 2.63
C GLU A 36 -1.64 -11.60 3.83
N HIS A 37 -1.35 -10.33 3.57
CA HIS A 37 -1.32 -9.27 4.56
C HIS A 37 -2.70 -8.62 4.62
N ASP A 38 -3.50 -8.96 5.63
CA ASP A 38 -4.74 -8.25 5.94
C ASP A 38 -4.39 -6.99 6.73
N LEU A 39 -4.62 -5.82 6.13
CA LEU A 39 -4.27 -4.55 6.78
C LEU A 39 -5.10 -4.30 8.04
N ALA A 40 -6.25 -4.96 8.20
CA ALA A 40 -7.04 -4.89 9.42
C ALA A 40 -6.28 -5.40 10.66
N ALA A 41 -5.31 -6.30 10.49
CA ALA A 41 -4.45 -6.78 11.57
C ALA A 41 -3.54 -5.69 12.15
N TRP A 42 -3.32 -4.61 11.41
CA TRP A 42 -2.47 -3.47 11.82
C TRP A 42 -3.28 -2.23 12.23
N ARG A 43 -4.56 -2.41 12.51
CA ARG A 43 -5.46 -1.34 12.98
C ARG A 43 -4.88 -0.62 14.19
N GLY A 44 -4.94 0.71 14.19
CA GLY A 44 -4.36 1.52 15.27
C GLY A 44 -2.85 1.79 15.15
N ARG A 45 -2.18 1.24 14.13
CA ARG A 45 -0.76 1.53 13.84
C ARG A 45 -0.63 2.59 12.75
N VAL A 46 0.49 3.31 12.75
CA VAL A 46 0.89 4.16 11.62
C VAL A 46 1.42 3.25 10.52
N PHE A 47 1.06 3.51 9.27
CA PHE A 47 1.36 2.60 8.18
C PHE A 47 2.10 3.32 7.06
N LEU A 48 3.30 2.86 6.72
CA LEU A 48 4.13 3.39 5.63
C LEU A 48 4.19 2.36 4.50
N VAL A 49 3.47 2.61 3.42
CA VAL A 49 3.45 1.77 2.23
C VAL A 49 4.38 2.36 1.17
N VAL A 50 5.30 1.54 0.65
CA VAL A 50 6.33 1.96 -0.31
C VAL A 50 6.33 1.04 -1.51
N ASN A 51 6.14 1.57 -2.72
CA ASN A 51 6.36 0.75 -3.91
C ASN A 51 7.86 0.64 -4.21
N THR A 52 8.34 -0.58 -4.31
CA THR A 52 9.76 -0.90 -4.40
C THR A 52 10.14 -1.52 -5.75
N ALA A 53 11.45 -1.53 -6.05
CA ALA A 53 12.01 -2.23 -7.20
C ALA A 53 13.49 -2.54 -6.98
N SER A 54 13.96 -3.72 -7.44
CA SER A 54 15.31 -4.22 -7.22
C SER A 54 16.38 -3.59 -8.12
N PHE A 55 15.99 -3.06 -9.29
CA PHE A 55 16.93 -2.50 -10.29
C PHE A 55 16.81 -0.98 -10.44
N CYS A 56 16.45 -0.30 -9.36
CA CYS A 56 16.23 1.13 -9.33
C CYS A 56 17.40 1.87 -8.73
N GLY A 57 17.71 3.09 -9.23
CA GLY A 57 18.72 3.95 -8.61
C GLY A 57 18.41 4.38 -7.16
N PHE A 58 17.19 4.17 -6.70
CA PHE A 58 16.74 4.46 -5.33
C PHE A 58 16.77 3.23 -4.39
N THR A 59 17.31 2.08 -4.82
CA THR A 59 17.38 0.85 -3.98
C THR A 59 18.08 1.06 -2.65
N GLY A 60 19.02 2.02 -2.55
CA GLY A 60 19.64 2.41 -1.27
C GLY A 60 18.63 2.80 -0.18
N GLN A 61 17.41 3.21 -0.55
CA GLN A 61 16.36 3.53 0.41
C GLN A 61 15.86 2.31 1.20
N TYR A 62 16.07 1.09 0.72
CA TYR A 62 15.74 -0.13 1.48
C TYR A 62 16.45 -0.14 2.85
N ALA A 63 17.75 0.19 2.88
CA ALA A 63 18.50 0.25 4.14
C ALA A 63 17.92 1.30 5.11
N ALA A 64 17.47 2.46 4.60
CA ALA A 64 16.84 3.48 5.43
C ALA A 64 15.44 3.05 5.91
N LEU A 65 14.67 2.35 5.07
CA LEU A 65 13.37 1.77 5.44
C LEU A 65 13.52 0.70 6.52
N GLN A 66 14.56 -0.16 6.42
CA GLN A 66 14.82 -1.18 7.43
C GLN A 66 15.18 -0.53 8.77
N ARG A 67 16.12 0.43 8.78
CA ARG A 67 16.46 1.16 10.00
C ARG A 67 15.23 1.86 10.62
N LEU A 68 14.36 2.41 9.79
CA LEU A 68 13.13 3.06 10.24
C LEU A 68 12.16 2.04 10.86
N HIS A 69 12.01 0.87 10.23
CA HIS A 69 11.22 -0.23 10.75
C HIS A 69 11.73 -0.64 12.15
N ASP A 70 13.01 -0.97 12.24
CA ASP A 70 13.63 -1.42 13.51
C ASP A 70 13.47 -0.39 14.64
N ALA A 71 13.63 0.88 14.32
CA ALA A 71 13.57 1.96 15.31
C ALA A 71 12.14 2.29 15.77
N GLN A 72 11.12 2.09 14.92
CA GLN A 72 9.77 2.61 15.16
C GLN A 72 8.68 1.54 15.23
N GLU A 73 9.01 0.27 15.02
CA GLU A 73 8.03 -0.83 15.09
C GLU A 73 7.35 -0.88 16.47
N ALA A 74 8.14 -0.78 17.53
CA ALA A 74 7.64 -0.79 18.92
C ALA A 74 6.78 0.45 19.22
N ALA A 75 7.03 1.59 18.56
CA ALA A 75 6.22 2.81 18.65
C ALA A 75 4.91 2.74 17.84
N GLY A 76 4.74 1.67 17.08
CA GLY A 76 3.52 1.42 16.32
C GLY A 76 3.60 1.77 14.85
N LEU A 77 4.79 1.86 14.24
CA LEU A 77 4.96 1.93 12.79
C LEU A 77 4.89 0.52 12.19
N VAL A 78 4.22 0.40 11.05
CA VAL A 78 4.35 -0.74 10.12
C VAL A 78 4.87 -0.21 8.80
N VAL A 79 5.95 -0.78 8.29
CA VAL A 79 6.43 -0.56 6.92
C VAL A 79 5.95 -1.73 6.07
N LEU A 80 5.37 -1.47 4.90
CA LEU A 80 5.05 -2.49 3.90
C LEU A 80 5.74 -2.13 2.59
N GLY A 81 6.64 -3.00 2.14
CA GLY A 81 7.22 -2.94 0.80
C GLY A 81 6.29 -3.59 -0.22
N VAL A 82 6.08 -2.94 -1.35
CA VAL A 82 5.22 -3.44 -2.44
C VAL A 82 6.04 -3.45 -3.74
N PRO A 83 6.69 -4.56 -4.08
CA PRO A 83 7.40 -4.70 -5.35
C PRO A 83 6.48 -4.38 -6.54
N SER A 84 6.99 -3.59 -7.49
CA SER A 84 6.23 -3.22 -8.69
C SER A 84 7.11 -3.11 -9.92
N ASN A 85 6.65 -3.71 -11.03
CA ASN A 85 7.32 -3.56 -12.31
C ASN A 85 6.66 -2.52 -13.23
N ASP A 86 5.82 -1.63 -12.70
CA ASP A 86 5.17 -0.57 -13.48
C ASP A 86 6.16 0.45 -14.07
N PHE A 87 7.40 0.46 -13.59
CA PHE A 87 8.49 1.29 -14.09
C PHE A 87 9.62 0.46 -14.73
N ASN A 88 9.37 -0.81 -15.06
CA ASN A 88 10.29 -1.74 -15.73
C ASN A 88 11.62 -1.94 -14.99
N GLN A 89 11.60 -1.90 -13.64
CA GLN A 89 12.80 -2.02 -12.80
C GLN A 89 12.66 -3.07 -11.70
N GLU A 90 11.72 -4.03 -11.84
CA GLU A 90 11.55 -5.12 -10.87
C GLU A 90 11.52 -6.48 -11.56
N SER A 91 11.99 -7.52 -10.85
CA SER A 91 11.85 -8.91 -11.27
C SER A 91 10.39 -9.35 -11.22
N GLN A 92 10.00 -10.23 -12.15
CA GLN A 92 8.70 -10.89 -12.07
C GLN A 92 8.74 -12.20 -11.26
N ASP A 93 9.91 -12.62 -10.81
CA ASP A 93 10.10 -13.81 -9.97
C ASP A 93 10.16 -13.38 -8.48
N ALA A 94 9.16 -13.79 -7.72
CA ALA A 94 9.06 -13.47 -6.29
C ALA A 94 10.28 -13.95 -5.48
N ARG A 95 10.88 -15.09 -5.84
CA ARG A 95 12.07 -15.61 -5.17
C ARG A 95 13.27 -14.70 -5.38
N LYS A 96 13.47 -14.18 -6.59
CA LYS A 96 14.55 -13.25 -6.89
C LYS A 96 14.39 -11.92 -6.15
N ILE A 97 13.15 -11.43 -6.01
CA ILE A 97 12.85 -10.25 -5.21
C ILE A 97 13.22 -10.51 -3.73
N LYS A 98 12.78 -11.63 -3.18
CA LYS A 98 13.09 -12.02 -1.80
C LYS A 98 14.59 -12.15 -1.56
N GLU A 99 15.28 -12.91 -2.41
CA GLU A 99 16.73 -13.11 -2.34
C GLU A 99 17.48 -11.77 -2.40
N PHE A 100 17.07 -10.86 -3.28
CA PHE A 100 17.66 -9.52 -3.37
C PHE A 100 17.45 -8.73 -2.08
N CYS A 101 16.23 -8.68 -1.55
CA CYS A 101 15.92 -7.95 -0.32
C CYS A 101 16.68 -8.48 0.89
N ASP A 102 16.75 -9.80 1.03
CA ASP A 102 17.45 -10.46 2.14
C ASP A 102 18.96 -10.28 2.05
N ALA A 103 19.55 -10.61 0.89
CA ALA A 103 20.99 -10.65 0.74
C ALA A 103 21.63 -9.25 0.72
N GLN A 104 20.95 -8.25 0.19
CA GLN A 104 21.52 -6.90 0.05
C GLN A 104 21.18 -5.98 1.22
N PHE A 105 20.01 -6.16 1.86
CA PHE A 105 19.49 -5.19 2.83
C PHE A 105 19.00 -5.83 4.14
N GLY A 106 18.92 -7.17 4.23
CA GLY A 106 18.41 -7.85 5.42
C GLY A 106 16.99 -7.44 5.79
N ILE A 107 16.10 -7.31 4.79
CA ILE A 107 14.74 -6.80 4.99
C ILE A 107 13.94 -7.76 5.88
N THR A 108 13.38 -7.22 6.96
CA THR A 108 12.50 -7.95 7.89
C THR A 108 11.08 -7.39 7.95
N PHE A 109 10.86 -6.19 7.42
CA PHE A 109 9.50 -5.66 7.34
C PHE A 109 8.66 -6.41 6.30
N PRO A 110 7.31 -6.46 6.45
CA PRO A 110 6.41 -7.12 5.52
C PRO A 110 6.61 -6.70 4.06
N MET A 111 6.63 -7.69 3.16
CA MET A 111 6.71 -7.48 1.72
C MET A 111 5.48 -8.08 1.03
N ALA A 112 4.78 -7.27 0.24
CA ALA A 112 3.71 -7.75 -0.62
C ALA A 112 4.25 -8.47 -1.86
N ALA A 113 3.42 -9.29 -2.50
CA ALA A 113 3.71 -9.81 -3.83
C ALA A 113 3.73 -8.68 -4.87
N LEU A 114 4.37 -8.98 -6.02
CA LEU A 114 4.45 -8.05 -7.15
C LEU A 114 3.06 -7.49 -7.49
N SER A 115 2.93 -6.17 -7.50
CA SER A 115 1.66 -5.49 -7.66
C SER A 115 1.74 -4.31 -8.62
N LYS A 116 0.63 -3.99 -9.29
CA LYS A 116 0.48 -2.74 -10.01
C LYS A 116 0.18 -1.62 -9.03
N VAL A 117 0.85 -0.48 -9.16
CA VAL A 117 0.79 0.63 -8.20
C VAL A 117 0.30 1.94 -8.82
N ARG A 118 0.08 1.96 -10.15
CA ARG A 118 -0.40 3.13 -10.89
C ARG A 118 -1.43 2.77 -11.96
N GLY A 119 -2.19 3.77 -12.38
CA GLY A 119 -3.20 3.64 -13.43
C GLY A 119 -4.44 2.87 -13.00
N PRO A 120 -5.36 2.58 -13.95
CA PRO A 120 -6.66 1.98 -13.64
C PRO A 120 -6.59 0.56 -13.09
N GLU A 121 -5.53 -0.19 -13.42
CA GLU A 121 -5.30 -1.55 -12.93
C GLU A 121 -4.49 -1.60 -11.63
N ALA A 122 -4.15 -0.45 -11.04
CA ALA A 122 -3.43 -0.41 -9.78
C ALA A 122 -4.21 -1.17 -8.69
N HIS A 123 -3.47 -1.78 -7.77
CA HIS A 123 -4.04 -2.42 -6.59
C HIS A 123 -5.05 -1.48 -5.90
N PRO A 124 -6.19 -1.95 -5.42
CA PRO A 124 -7.25 -1.10 -4.84
C PRO A 124 -6.76 -0.11 -3.79
N PHE A 125 -5.83 -0.53 -2.92
CA PHE A 125 -5.17 0.36 -1.96
C PHE A 125 -4.49 1.56 -2.64
N TYR A 126 -3.74 1.33 -3.72
CA TYR A 126 -3.02 2.42 -4.41
C TYR A 126 -3.97 3.43 -5.05
N ARG A 127 -5.07 2.99 -5.66
CA ARG A 127 -6.11 3.89 -6.19
C ARG A 127 -6.75 4.72 -5.07
N TRP A 128 -7.07 4.06 -3.95
CA TRP A 128 -7.63 4.71 -2.77
C TRP A 128 -6.66 5.70 -2.14
N ALA A 129 -5.40 5.33 -1.96
CA ALA A 129 -4.37 6.18 -1.39
C ALA A 129 -4.05 7.38 -2.29
N ALA A 130 -3.94 7.18 -3.61
CA ALA A 130 -3.72 8.25 -4.58
C ALA A 130 -4.85 9.29 -4.57
N ALA A 131 -6.11 8.84 -4.48
CA ALA A 131 -7.26 9.74 -4.37
C ALA A 131 -7.23 10.60 -3.11
N ARG A 132 -6.75 10.05 -1.98
CA ARG A 132 -6.65 10.77 -0.69
C ARG A 132 -5.42 11.68 -0.62
N ALA A 133 -4.29 11.22 -1.12
CA ALA A 133 -3.03 11.97 -1.13
C ALA A 133 -2.95 13.03 -2.25
N GLY A 134 -3.88 13.00 -3.21
CA GLY A 134 -3.84 13.87 -4.39
C GLY A 134 -2.71 13.56 -5.38
N SER A 135 -2.07 12.39 -5.26
CA SER A 135 -0.95 12.00 -6.14
C SER A 135 -0.80 10.48 -6.20
N GLU A 136 -0.55 9.95 -7.39
CA GLU A 136 -0.18 8.55 -7.60
C GLU A 136 1.35 8.39 -7.68
N PRO A 137 1.90 7.16 -7.54
CA PRO A 137 3.31 6.89 -7.76
C PRO A 137 3.74 7.26 -9.18
N ARG A 138 4.75 8.14 -9.28
CA ARG A 138 5.38 8.53 -10.55
C ARG A 138 6.70 7.83 -10.79
N TRP A 139 7.21 7.14 -9.77
CA TRP A 139 8.43 6.36 -9.80
C TRP A 139 8.46 5.34 -8.66
N ASN A 140 9.43 4.41 -8.70
CA ASN A 140 9.70 3.51 -7.59
C ASN A 140 10.07 4.30 -6.32
N PHE A 141 9.82 3.72 -5.17
CA PHE A 141 10.06 4.33 -3.85
C PHE A 141 9.20 5.59 -3.59
N HIS A 142 8.01 5.69 -4.20
CA HIS A 142 6.96 6.57 -3.69
C HIS A 142 6.42 5.99 -2.38
N LYS A 143 6.09 6.85 -1.42
CA LYS A 143 5.60 6.42 -0.11
C LYS A 143 4.23 7.02 0.16
N TYR A 144 3.36 6.20 0.78
CA TYR A 144 2.13 6.67 1.41
C TYR A 144 2.23 6.45 2.90
N LEU A 145 2.16 7.53 3.67
CA LEU A 145 2.04 7.49 5.13
C LEU A 145 0.57 7.57 5.49
N VAL A 146 0.08 6.56 6.21
CA VAL A 146 -1.31 6.45 6.63
C VAL A 146 -1.40 6.62 8.14
N SER A 147 -2.35 7.44 8.58
CA SER A 147 -2.62 7.70 10.00
C SER A 147 -3.13 6.46 10.75
N ARG A 148 -3.06 6.48 12.09
CA ARG A 148 -3.50 5.37 12.96
C ARG A 148 -4.96 4.98 12.78
N ASP A 149 -5.82 5.90 12.40
CA ASP A 149 -7.23 5.63 12.11
C ASP A 149 -7.46 5.07 10.70
N GLY A 150 -6.39 4.96 9.90
CA GLY A 150 -6.44 4.46 8.53
C GLY A 150 -7.12 5.39 7.53
N ARG A 151 -7.38 6.66 7.87
CA ARG A 151 -8.21 7.56 7.05
C ARG A 151 -7.44 8.62 6.31
N GLN A 152 -6.38 9.17 6.93
CA GLN A 152 -5.56 10.20 6.32
C GLN A 152 -4.36 9.59 5.61
N VAL A 153 -4.05 10.09 4.43
CA VAL A 153 -2.92 9.61 3.62
C VAL A 153 -2.11 10.80 3.17
N GLN A 154 -0.81 10.74 3.43
CA GLN A 154 0.16 11.70 2.89
C GLN A 154 1.09 11.01 1.91
N GLY A 155 1.21 11.55 0.69
CA GLY A 155 2.11 11.04 -0.35
C GLY A 155 3.48 11.71 -0.31
N PHE A 156 4.53 10.91 -0.51
CA PHE A 156 5.91 11.39 -0.62
C PHE A 156 6.54 10.84 -1.90
N PRO A 157 7.06 11.70 -2.78
CA PRO A 157 7.72 11.25 -4.00
C PRO A 157 9.03 10.50 -3.70
N ALA A 158 9.51 9.75 -4.69
CA ALA A 158 10.72 8.91 -4.61
C ALA A 158 11.94 9.63 -3.98
N ARG A 159 12.15 10.91 -4.33
CA ARG A 159 13.29 11.70 -3.84
C ARG A 159 13.26 12.05 -2.35
N VAL A 160 12.12 11.88 -1.69
CA VAL A 160 12.03 12.07 -0.23
C VAL A 160 12.51 10.80 0.44
N GLU A 161 13.72 10.86 0.98
CA GLU A 161 14.36 9.74 1.68
C GLU A 161 13.60 9.38 2.96
N PRO A 162 13.57 8.09 3.36
CA PRO A 162 12.90 7.65 4.58
C PRO A 162 13.43 8.29 5.86
N ASP A 163 14.71 8.68 5.88
CA ASP A 163 15.37 9.35 7.00
C ASP A 163 15.47 10.88 6.84
N SER A 164 14.84 11.45 5.81
CA SER A 164 14.83 12.89 5.58
C SER A 164 14.08 13.64 6.70
N PRO A 165 14.43 14.92 6.97
CA PRO A 165 13.71 15.74 7.95
C PRO A 165 12.20 15.83 7.67
N ALA A 166 11.79 15.82 6.39
CA ALA A 166 10.38 15.89 6.01
C ALA A 166 9.64 14.62 6.44
N MET A 167 10.23 13.44 6.16
CA MET A 167 9.64 12.15 6.53
C MET A 167 9.61 11.99 8.05
N LYS A 168 10.71 12.31 8.74
CA LYS A 168 10.79 12.23 10.21
C LYS A 168 9.69 13.05 10.87
N ARG A 169 9.53 14.33 10.48
CA ARG A 169 8.45 15.17 11.04
C ARG A 169 7.06 14.58 10.81
N ALA A 170 6.79 14.06 9.62
CA ALA A 170 5.49 13.47 9.31
C ALA A 170 5.23 12.21 10.15
N LEU A 171 6.26 11.37 10.31
CA LEU A 171 6.18 10.16 11.15
C LEU A 171 5.99 10.52 12.63
N ASP A 172 6.76 11.47 13.16
CA ASP A 172 6.64 11.90 14.56
C ASP A 172 5.22 12.40 14.87
N LEU A 173 4.65 13.20 13.97
CA LEU A 173 3.26 13.68 14.09
C LEU A 173 2.25 12.53 14.05
N ALA A 174 2.43 11.60 13.10
CA ALA A 174 1.52 10.45 12.95
C ALA A 174 1.61 9.49 14.14
N LEU A 175 2.81 9.25 14.67
CA LEU A 175 3.06 8.37 15.81
C LEU A 175 2.59 8.98 17.14
N ALA A 176 2.71 10.31 17.31
CA ALA A 176 2.24 11.04 18.49
C ALA A 176 0.72 11.16 18.55
N ALA A 177 0.00 11.01 17.42
CA ALA A 177 -1.45 11.05 17.40
C ALA A 177 -2.03 9.88 18.24
N ALA A 178 -2.95 10.21 19.16
CA ALA A 178 -3.62 9.18 19.95
C ALA A 178 -4.38 8.21 19.04
N PRO A 179 -4.40 6.89 19.36
CA PRO A 179 -5.28 5.96 18.71
C PRO A 179 -6.72 6.45 18.90
N GLN A 180 -7.43 6.71 17.82
CA GLN A 180 -8.84 7.06 17.94
C GLN A 180 -9.61 5.79 18.34
N ALA A 181 -10.42 5.91 19.41
CA ALA A 181 -11.31 4.84 19.85
C ALA A 181 -12.26 4.50 18.67
N SER A 182 -12.35 3.22 18.36
CA SER A 182 -13.21 2.64 17.33
C SER A 182 -14.68 2.74 17.71
#